data_110b8bb06aac6b952007861abcf27cbe
#
_entry.id   110b8bb06aac6b952007861abcf27cbe
#
_cell.length_a   1.000
_cell.length_b   1.000
_cell.length_c   1.000
_cell.angle_alpha   90.00
_cell.angle_beta   90.00
_cell.angle_gamma   90.00
#
_symmetry.space_group_name_H-M   'P 1'
#
loop_
_entity.id
_entity.type
_entity.pdbx_description
1 polymer ?
#
loop_
_entity_poly.entity_id
_entity_poly.type
_entity_poly.pdbx_seq_one_letter_code
_entity_poly.pdbx_strand_id
1 'polypeptide(L)'
;KNSSQKLDDENVRTLLRSSKASDIFKFYISSDSNQDIPLLTSDGIVIPEIGLKQALGKKEHINNVPMILGSNKDEVKLWLGTADYFVDIEYSLIGEFLNIPKVILDNKNAFEAFNYYRSSAWQIRGVLEPAMLLNNADNNDLYLYRFDWDDHRSFYVANFKELFGSAHATEIPLITGDDGLVGDYGFLIYPKGPSRRFTSRNMMRFWKNFAYYGKPGI
;
A
#
# COMPACT_ATOMS: atom_id res chain seq x y z
N LYS A 1 1.23 32.54 30.24
CA LYS A 1 -0.22 32.27 30.46
C LYS A 1 -0.82 32.08 29.08
N ASN A 2 -0.83 30.83 28.57
CA ASN A 2 -1.54 30.48 27.34
C ASN A 2 -3.00 30.22 27.74
N SER A 3 -3.87 31.15 27.39
CA SER A 3 -5.30 30.90 27.39
C SER A 3 -5.59 29.93 26.26
N SER A 4 -5.81 28.66 26.58
CA SER A 4 -6.39 27.68 25.66
C SER A 4 -7.84 28.11 25.41
N GLN A 5 -8.03 28.91 24.37
CA GLN A 5 -9.36 29.21 23.86
C GLN A 5 -9.90 27.90 23.29
N LYS A 6 -10.93 27.36 23.90
CA LYS A 6 -11.63 26.17 23.41
C LYS A 6 -12.32 26.59 22.12
N LEU A 7 -11.73 26.21 20.98
CA LEU A 7 -12.34 26.43 19.68
C LEU A 7 -13.61 25.58 19.61
N ASP A 8 -14.72 26.20 19.21
CA ASP A 8 -15.92 25.44 18.88
C ASP A 8 -15.76 24.75 17.50
N ASP A 9 -16.63 23.80 17.20
CA ASP A 9 -16.54 22.97 15.99
C ASP A 9 -16.61 23.79 14.70
N GLU A 10 -17.33 24.92 14.70
CA GLU A 10 -17.46 25.81 13.54
C GLU A 10 -16.14 26.57 13.28
N ASN A 11 -15.50 27.04 14.34
CA ASN A 11 -14.21 27.72 14.27
C ASN A 11 -13.10 26.76 13.83
N VAL A 12 -13.11 25.49 14.32
CA VAL A 12 -12.17 24.43 13.88
C VAL A 12 -12.38 24.13 12.40
N ARG A 13 -13.63 23.95 11.95
CA ARG A 13 -13.95 23.71 10.54
C ARG A 13 -13.49 24.86 9.64
N THR A 14 -13.76 26.09 10.04
CA THR A 14 -13.36 27.29 9.29
C THR A 14 -11.84 27.37 9.20
N LEU A 15 -11.13 27.16 10.31
CA LEU A 15 -9.67 27.16 10.34
C LEU A 15 -9.08 26.10 9.39
N LEU A 16 -9.55 24.86 9.48
CA LEU A 16 -9.03 23.77 8.64
C LEU A 16 -9.31 24.00 7.15
N ARG A 17 -10.49 24.52 6.80
CA ARG A 17 -10.85 24.82 5.40
C ARG A 17 -10.11 26.02 4.82
N SER A 18 -9.77 27.01 5.64
CA SER A 18 -9.03 28.20 5.21
C SER A 18 -7.51 28.01 5.20
N SER A 19 -7.01 26.99 5.90
CA SER A 19 -5.59 26.70 5.97
C SER A 19 -5.09 26.09 4.66
N LYS A 20 -3.87 26.45 4.24
CA LYS A 20 -3.20 25.79 3.13
C LYS A 20 -2.79 24.37 3.55
N ALA A 21 -2.97 23.39 2.65
CA ALA A 21 -2.55 22.01 2.91
C ALA A 21 -1.09 21.93 3.36
N SER A 22 -0.19 22.72 2.75
CA SER A 22 1.23 22.79 3.15
C SER A 22 1.45 23.19 4.61
N ASP A 23 0.59 24.04 5.17
CA ASP A 23 0.73 24.50 6.55
C ASP A 23 0.24 23.43 7.53
N ILE A 24 -0.79 22.68 7.16
CA ILE A 24 -1.26 21.51 7.92
C ILE A 24 -0.19 20.41 7.89
N PHE A 25 0.39 20.12 6.72
CA PHE A 25 1.43 19.10 6.59
C PHE A 25 2.70 19.39 7.39
N LYS A 26 3.06 20.65 7.62
CA LYS A 26 4.22 21.00 8.44
C LYS A 26 4.15 20.43 9.86
N PHE A 27 2.96 20.30 10.41
CA PHE A 27 2.78 19.71 11.76
C PHE A 27 3.15 18.22 11.79
N TYR A 28 2.98 17.51 10.68
CA TYR A 28 3.30 16.08 10.57
C TYR A 28 4.76 15.82 10.19
N ILE A 29 5.39 16.75 9.47
CA ILE A 29 6.77 16.60 8.99
C ILE A 29 7.77 17.06 10.06
N SER A 30 7.39 17.98 10.93
CA SER A 30 8.27 18.57 11.94
C SER A 30 8.36 17.78 13.25
N SER A 31 7.52 16.76 13.44
CA SER A 31 7.61 15.90 14.61
C SER A 31 8.62 14.78 14.37
N ASP A 32 9.58 14.60 15.30
CA ASP A 32 10.53 13.48 15.30
C ASP A 32 9.86 12.11 15.47
N SER A 33 8.55 12.09 15.64
CA SER A 33 7.76 10.87 15.75
C SER A 33 6.75 10.81 14.59
N ASN A 34 6.88 9.82 13.70
CA ASN A 34 5.84 9.45 12.73
C ASN A 34 4.53 8.98 13.40
N GLN A 35 4.32 9.31 14.67
CA GLN A 35 3.19 8.86 15.49
C GLN A 35 2.02 9.83 15.48
N ASP A 36 2.19 11.03 14.94
CA ASP A 36 1.16 12.08 14.96
C ASP A 36 0.21 12.04 13.75
N ILE A 37 0.20 10.93 13.01
CA ILE A 37 -0.79 10.72 11.94
C ILE A 37 -2.16 10.57 12.60
N PRO A 38 -3.20 11.33 12.16
CA PRO A 38 -4.54 11.20 12.70
C PRO A 38 -5.04 9.77 12.58
N LEU A 39 -5.32 9.14 13.71
CA LEU A 39 -5.93 7.81 13.73
C LEU A 39 -7.44 7.94 13.51
N LEU A 40 -8.02 6.93 12.89
CA LEU A 40 -9.47 6.82 12.78
C LEU A 40 -10.08 6.73 14.18
N THR A 41 -11.06 7.59 14.45
CA THR A 41 -11.81 7.61 15.71
C THR A 41 -13.23 7.13 15.47
N SER A 42 -13.77 6.37 16.43
CA SER A 42 -15.18 5.96 16.42
C SER A 42 -16.02 7.11 16.97
N ASP A 43 -16.27 8.11 16.12
CA ASP A 43 -16.95 9.37 16.44
C ASP A 43 -18.48 9.27 16.42
N GLY A 44 -19.03 8.12 16.03
CA GLY A 44 -20.47 7.90 15.88
C GLY A 44 -21.09 8.54 14.64
N ILE A 45 -20.30 9.29 13.84
CA ILE A 45 -20.76 10.01 12.64
C ILE A 45 -20.22 9.34 11.37
N VAL A 46 -18.89 9.25 11.23
CA VAL A 46 -18.22 8.60 10.10
C VAL A 46 -17.96 7.15 10.43
N ILE A 47 -17.43 6.88 11.62
CA ILE A 47 -17.22 5.53 12.12
C ILE A 47 -18.14 5.31 13.31
N PRO A 48 -19.04 4.30 13.27
CA PRO A 48 -19.94 3.99 14.36
C PRO A 48 -19.21 3.83 15.71
N GLU A 49 -19.83 4.22 16.82
CA GLU A 49 -19.26 4.12 18.17
C GLU A 49 -18.79 2.70 18.53
N ILE A 50 -19.43 1.67 17.96
CA ILE A 50 -19.02 0.26 18.13
C ILE A 50 -17.67 -0.07 17.48
N GLY A 51 -17.10 0.86 16.74
CA GLY A 51 -15.83 0.71 16.02
C GLY A 51 -15.96 0.03 14.66
N LEU A 52 -14.98 0.31 13.79
CA LEU A 52 -14.98 -0.12 12.39
C LEU A 52 -15.14 -1.64 12.24
N LYS A 53 -14.38 -2.43 13.00
CA LYS A 53 -14.38 -3.89 12.88
C LYS A 53 -15.78 -4.48 13.16
N GLN A 54 -16.46 -3.99 14.20
CA GLN A 54 -17.80 -4.47 14.55
C GLN A 54 -18.86 -3.96 13.56
N ALA A 55 -18.69 -2.73 13.07
CA ALA A 55 -19.58 -2.13 12.08
C ALA A 55 -19.58 -2.90 10.76
N LEU A 56 -18.42 -3.33 10.27
CA LEU A 56 -18.29 -4.12 9.03
C LEU A 56 -19.05 -5.44 9.07
N GLY A 57 -19.28 -6.01 10.26
CA GLY A 57 -20.03 -7.26 10.46
C GLY A 57 -21.55 -7.06 10.62
N LYS A 58 -22.07 -5.85 10.45
CA LYS A 58 -23.47 -5.53 10.67
C LYS A 58 -24.11 -4.83 9.49
N LYS A 59 -25.18 -5.40 8.96
CA LYS A 59 -25.89 -4.92 7.77
C LYS A 59 -26.35 -3.46 7.87
N GLU A 60 -26.74 -3.01 9.05
CA GLU A 60 -27.21 -1.66 9.30
C GLU A 60 -26.10 -0.59 9.23
N HIS A 61 -24.84 -0.99 9.23
CA HIS A 61 -23.69 -0.09 9.19
C HIS A 61 -22.92 -0.11 7.86
N ILE A 62 -23.33 -0.93 6.89
CA ILE A 62 -22.67 -1.03 5.60
C ILE A 62 -23.57 -0.60 4.45
N ASN A 63 -22.97 -0.01 3.44
CA ASN A 63 -23.63 0.21 2.15
C ASN A 63 -23.38 -1.04 1.28
N ASN A 64 -24.34 -1.90 1.13
CA ASN A 64 -24.21 -3.16 0.39
C ASN A 64 -23.85 -2.89 -1.10
N VAL A 65 -22.61 -2.63 -1.39
CA VAL A 65 -22.06 -2.32 -2.73
C VAL A 65 -21.03 -3.37 -3.13
N PRO A 66 -20.89 -3.67 -4.44
CA PRO A 66 -19.81 -4.54 -4.91
C PRO A 66 -18.43 -4.00 -4.53
N MET A 67 -17.52 -4.88 -4.11
CA MET A 67 -16.18 -4.50 -3.69
C MET A 67 -15.12 -5.43 -4.28
N ILE A 68 -13.99 -4.86 -4.70
CA ILE A 68 -12.73 -5.58 -4.93
C ILE A 68 -11.80 -5.27 -3.76
N LEU A 69 -11.32 -6.31 -3.09
CA LEU A 69 -10.36 -6.23 -1.98
C LEU A 69 -9.13 -7.04 -2.34
N GLY A 70 -7.96 -6.52 -2.07
CA GLY A 70 -6.75 -7.26 -2.39
C GLY A 70 -5.53 -6.82 -1.61
N SER A 71 -4.49 -7.64 -1.73
CA SER A 71 -3.16 -7.36 -1.20
C SER A 71 -2.11 -7.93 -2.12
N ASN A 72 -0.88 -7.46 -1.94
CA ASN A 72 0.27 -8.00 -2.63
C ASN A 72 0.93 -9.09 -1.76
N LYS A 73 1.62 -10.03 -2.39
CA LYS A 73 2.31 -11.13 -1.69
C LYS A 73 3.38 -10.63 -0.74
N ASP A 74 4.11 -9.59 -1.14
CA ASP A 74 5.31 -9.11 -0.48
C ASP A 74 5.15 -7.65 0.00
N GLU A 75 3.97 -7.25 0.51
CA GLU A 75 3.59 -5.87 0.85
C GLU A 75 4.71 -5.06 1.51
N VAL A 76 5.36 -5.64 2.52
CA VAL A 76 6.32 -4.89 3.34
C VAL A 76 7.71 -4.78 2.74
N LYS A 77 8.02 -5.50 1.65
CA LYS A 77 9.34 -5.40 0.99
C LYS A 77 9.66 -3.99 0.51
N LEU A 78 8.64 -3.16 0.21
CA LEU A 78 8.85 -1.76 -0.15
C LEU A 78 9.69 -1.01 0.90
N TRP A 79 9.43 -1.25 2.17
CA TRP A 79 10.15 -0.61 3.28
C TRP A 79 11.38 -1.41 3.71
N LEU A 80 11.31 -2.74 3.67
CA LEU A 80 12.45 -3.60 4.05
C LEU A 80 13.63 -3.45 3.10
N GLY A 81 13.37 -3.26 1.80
CA GLY A 81 14.38 -3.08 0.78
C GLY A 81 15.21 -1.79 0.92
N THR A 82 14.85 -0.92 1.85
CA THR A 82 15.58 0.32 2.18
C THR A 82 15.99 0.39 3.65
N ALA A 83 15.76 -0.66 4.43
CA ALA A 83 16.07 -0.68 5.85
C ALA A 83 17.50 -1.17 6.10
N ASP A 84 18.32 -0.33 6.73
CA ASP A 84 19.72 -0.62 7.06
C ASP A 84 19.93 -1.91 7.85
N TYR A 85 18.89 -2.41 8.51
CA TYR A 85 18.91 -3.68 9.22
C TYR A 85 18.98 -4.90 8.30
N PHE A 86 18.51 -4.78 7.06
CA PHE A 86 18.43 -5.88 6.10
C PHE A 86 19.26 -5.65 4.84
N VAL A 87 19.65 -4.42 4.59
CA VAL A 87 20.23 -4.01 3.32
C VAL A 87 21.55 -3.29 3.56
N ASP A 88 22.60 -3.82 2.96
CA ASP A 88 23.92 -3.21 2.91
C ASP A 88 24.23 -2.64 1.52
N ILE A 89 25.08 -1.62 1.51
CA ILE A 89 25.60 -1.02 0.29
C ILE A 89 27.08 -1.35 0.17
N GLU A 90 27.41 -2.18 -0.81
CA GLU A 90 28.79 -2.53 -1.14
C GLU A 90 29.29 -1.80 -2.38
N TYR A 91 30.58 -1.52 -2.41
CA TYR A 91 31.27 -1.03 -3.58
C TYR A 91 32.35 -2.04 -3.99
N SER A 92 32.29 -2.53 -5.25
CA SER A 92 33.46 -3.23 -5.82
C SER A 92 34.56 -2.23 -6.14
N LEU A 93 35.79 -2.68 -6.36
CA LEU A 93 36.93 -1.80 -6.72
C LEU A 93 36.60 -0.89 -7.93
N ILE A 94 35.93 -1.42 -8.95
CA ILE A 94 35.49 -0.65 -10.13
C ILE A 94 34.26 0.20 -9.76
N GLY A 95 33.36 -0.32 -8.94
CA GLY A 95 32.18 0.39 -8.46
C GLY A 95 32.55 1.58 -7.58
N GLU A 96 33.55 1.47 -6.75
CA GLU A 96 34.10 2.56 -5.94
C GLU A 96 34.68 3.67 -6.83
N PHE A 97 35.48 3.30 -7.83
CA PHE A 97 36.03 4.25 -8.80
C PHE A 97 34.95 4.98 -9.62
N LEU A 98 33.88 4.29 -10.01
CA LEU A 98 32.77 4.83 -10.78
C LEU A 98 31.62 5.36 -9.91
N ASN A 99 31.73 5.28 -8.59
CA ASN A 99 30.69 5.60 -7.63
C ASN A 99 29.35 4.83 -7.90
N ILE A 100 29.47 3.55 -8.27
CA ILE A 100 28.33 2.67 -8.55
C ILE A 100 28.14 1.72 -7.37
N PRO A 101 27.15 1.94 -6.49
CA PRO A 101 26.86 1.07 -5.36
C PRO A 101 26.22 -0.24 -5.81
N LYS A 102 26.38 -1.27 -5.01
CA LYS A 102 25.65 -2.53 -5.11
C LYS A 102 24.86 -2.74 -3.82
N VAL A 103 23.56 -2.89 -3.96
CA VAL A 103 22.64 -3.18 -2.86
C VAL A 103 22.57 -4.70 -2.66
N ILE A 104 22.86 -5.16 -1.46
CA ILE A 104 22.83 -6.57 -1.08
C ILE A 104 21.96 -6.78 0.16
N LEU A 105 21.40 -7.98 0.29
CA LEU A 105 20.71 -8.41 1.50
C LEU A 105 21.74 -9.06 2.46
N ASP A 106 21.90 -8.49 3.65
CA ASP A 106 22.79 -9.02 4.68
C ASP A 106 22.30 -10.38 5.20
N ASN A 107 21.02 -10.47 5.56
CA ASN A 107 20.39 -11.71 6.01
C ASN A 107 19.10 -12.02 5.26
N LYS A 108 19.23 -12.67 4.10
CA LYS A 108 18.10 -13.03 3.24
C LYS A 108 17.03 -13.84 3.96
N ASN A 109 17.42 -14.81 4.81
CA ASN A 109 16.44 -15.65 5.50
C ASN A 109 15.60 -14.83 6.50
N ALA A 110 16.23 -13.94 7.25
CA ALA A 110 15.52 -13.03 8.15
C ALA A 110 14.63 -12.04 7.39
N PHE A 111 15.13 -11.48 6.29
CA PHE A 111 14.36 -10.60 5.39
C PHE A 111 13.10 -11.27 4.86
N GLU A 112 13.22 -12.47 4.29
CA GLU A 112 12.08 -13.22 3.75
C GLU A 112 11.11 -13.69 4.85
N ALA A 113 11.62 -14.11 6.01
CA ALA A 113 10.77 -14.47 7.14
C ALA A 113 9.96 -13.27 7.65
N PHE A 114 10.62 -12.12 7.82
CA PHE A 114 9.95 -10.89 8.25
C PHE A 114 8.90 -10.45 7.22
N ASN A 115 9.27 -10.46 5.92
CA ASN A 115 8.34 -10.18 4.84
C ASN A 115 7.12 -11.10 4.91
N TYR A 116 7.32 -12.41 4.98
CA TYR A 116 6.24 -13.39 5.00
C TYR A 116 5.24 -13.15 6.13
N TYR A 117 5.71 -13.00 7.37
CA TYR A 117 4.81 -12.82 8.51
C TYR A 117 4.09 -11.48 8.48
N ARG A 118 4.79 -10.41 8.12
CA ARG A 118 4.19 -9.07 8.07
C ARG A 118 3.23 -8.89 6.91
N SER A 119 3.57 -9.38 5.73
CA SER A 119 2.68 -9.34 4.56
C SER A 119 1.47 -10.25 4.74
N SER A 120 1.64 -11.43 5.38
CA SER A 120 0.50 -12.28 5.75
C SER A 120 -0.43 -11.61 6.75
N ALA A 121 0.11 -10.94 7.77
CA ALA A 121 -0.69 -10.18 8.72
C ALA A 121 -1.45 -9.02 8.04
N TRP A 122 -0.83 -8.36 7.06
CA TRP A 122 -1.47 -7.34 6.23
C TRP A 122 -2.64 -7.92 5.44
N GLN A 123 -2.43 -9.03 4.75
CA GLN A 123 -3.49 -9.73 4.00
C GLN A 123 -4.65 -10.15 4.90
N ILE A 124 -4.36 -10.78 6.05
CA ILE A 124 -5.39 -11.25 6.97
C ILE A 124 -6.23 -10.07 7.49
N ARG A 125 -5.58 -9.04 8.03
CA ARG A 125 -6.27 -7.92 8.69
C ARG A 125 -6.85 -6.91 7.70
N GLY A 126 -6.20 -6.69 6.56
CA GLY A 126 -6.62 -5.71 5.58
C GLY A 126 -7.58 -6.23 4.51
N VAL A 127 -7.61 -7.54 4.28
CA VAL A 127 -8.41 -8.14 3.21
C VAL A 127 -9.35 -9.23 3.73
N LEU A 128 -8.81 -10.29 4.34
CA LEU A 128 -9.61 -11.47 4.64
C LEU A 128 -10.60 -11.25 5.80
N GLU A 129 -10.17 -10.64 6.90
CA GLU A 129 -11.08 -10.29 8.01
C GLU A 129 -12.20 -9.34 7.56
N PRO A 130 -11.90 -8.20 6.89
CA PRO A 130 -12.95 -7.33 6.37
C PRO A 130 -13.92 -8.05 5.42
N ALA A 131 -13.40 -8.85 4.49
CA ALA A 131 -14.23 -9.61 3.56
C ALA A 131 -15.16 -10.59 4.29
N MET A 132 -14.66 -11.31 5.28
CA MET A 132 -15.48 -12.21 6.10
C MET A 132 -16.57 -11.47 6.87
N LEU A 133 -16.24 -10.32 7.46
CA LEU A 133 -17.19 -9.50 8.19
C LEU A 133 -18.29 -8.96 7.27
N LEU A 134 -17.91 -8.42 6.11
CA LEU A 134 -18.85 -7.93 5.10
C LEU A 134 -19.76 -9.03 4.56
N ASN A 135 -19.20 -10.22 4.30
CA ASN A 135 -19.99 -11.37 3.86
C ASN A 135 -21.01 -11.82 4.94
N ASN A 136 -20.62 -11.79 6.21
CA ASN A 136 -21.53 -12.09 7.32
C ASN A 136 -22.63 -11.02 7.47
N ALA A 137 -22.40 -9.81 6.98
CA ALA A 137 -23.39 -8.73 6.93
C ALA A 137 -24.22 -8.72 5.63
N ASP A 138 -24.30 -9.86 4.92
CA ASP A 138 -25.01 -10.06 3.64
C ASP A 138 -24.45 -9.29 2.44
N ASN A 139 -23.23 -8.81 2.48
CA ASN A 139 -22.57 -8.30 1.28
C ASN A 139 -21.92 -9.47 0.52
N ASN A 140 -22.59 -9.94 -0.52
CA ASN A 140 -22.18 -11.12 -1.29
C ASN A 140 -21.40 -10.77 -2.58
N ASP A 141 -21.33 -9.49 -2.96
CA ASP A 141 -20.63 -9.03 -4.16
C ASP A 141 -19.17 -8.64 -3.83
N LEU A 142 -18.44 -9.58 -3.21
CA LEU A 142 -17.06 -9.41 -2.79
C LEU A 142 -16.11 -10.20 -3.69
N TYR A 143 -15.11 -9.53 -4.23
CA TYR A 143 -14.10 -10.09 -5.11
C TYR A 143 -12.73 -9.89 -4.47
N LEU A 144 -12.00 -10.98 -4.30
CA LEU A 144 -10.70 -10.95 -3.63
C LEU A 144 -9.59 -11.24 -4.63
N TYR A 145 -8.46 -10.52 -4.51
CA TYR A 145 -7.26 -10.84 -5.26
C TYR A 145 -6.01 -10.85 -4.37
N ARG A 146 -5.00 -11.60 -4.81
CA ARG A 146 -3.63 -11.47 -4.35
C ARG A 146 -2.73 -11.26 -5.56
N PHE A 147 -1.91 -10.22 -5.50
CA PHE A 147 -0.97 -9.89 -6.54
C PHE A 147 0.39 -10.51 -6.24
N ASP A 148 0.83 -11.42 -7.11
CA ASP A 148 2.05 -12.22 -6.94
C ASP A 148 3.10 -11.97 -8.03
N TRP A 149 2.86 -11.02 -8.96
CA TRP A 149 3.80 -10.75 -10.04
C TRP A 149 5.09 -10.11 -9.51
N ASP A 150 6.23 -10.75 -9.80
CA ASP A 150 7.55 -10.37 -9.28
C ASP A 150 8.66 -10.44 -10.36
N ASP A 151 8.30 -10.41 -11.65
CA ASP A 151 9.24 -10.52 -12.76
C ASP A 151 10.05 -9.22 -12.99
N HIS A 152 10.55 -8.64 -11.91
CA HIS A 152 11.47 -7.52 -11.96
C HIS A 152 12.84 -7.94 -12.48
N ARG A 153 13.57 -7.00 -13.08
CA ARG A 153 14.93 -7.25 -13.54
C ARG A 153 15.93 -7.26 -12.37
N SER A 154 16.95 -8.08 -12.54
CA SER A 154 18.15 -8.00 -11.72
C SER A 154 19.23 -7.28 -12.50
N PHE A 155 19.90 -6.35 -11.86
CA PHE A 155 21.03 -5.59 -12.39
C PHE A 155 22.24 -5.77 -11.47
N TYR A 156 23.41 -5.32 -11.94
CA TYR A 156 24.60 -5.31 -11.09
C TYR A 156 24.36 -4.56 -9.77
N VAL A 157 23.65 -3.43 -9.83
CA VAL A 157 23.39 -2.56 -8.67
C VAL A 157 22.39 -3.16 -7.67
N ALA A 158 21.46 -3.98 -8.10
CA ALA A 158 20.44 -4.56 -7.23
C ALA A 158 19.69 -5.72 -7.90
N ASN A 159 19.29 -6.69 -7.10
CA ASN A 159 18.32 -7.71 -7.48
C ASN A 159 16.91 -7.24 -7.12
N PHE A 160 16.26 -6.52 -8.02
CA PHE A 160 14.94 -5.94 -7.76
C PHE A 160 13.85 -7.00 -7.53
N LYS A 161 13.97 -8.18 -8.15
CA LYS A 161 13.08 -9.30 -7.89
C LYS A 161 13.14 -9.73 -6.42
N GLU A 162 14.31 -9.78 -5.85
CA GLU A 162 14.54 -10.19 -4.45
C GLU A 162 14.15 -9.09 -3.46
N LEU A 163 14.56 -7.83 -3.77
CA LEU A 163 14.35 -6.69 -2.90
C LEU A 163 12.89 -6.25 -2.83
N PHE A 164 12.21 -6.24 -3.96
CA PHE A 164 10.82 -5.75 -4.03
C PHE A 164 9.80 -6.89 -4.12
N GLY A 165 10.06 -7.93 -4.91
CA GLY A 165 9.04 -8.93 -5.16
C GLY A 165 7.72 -8.27 -5.60
N SER A 166 6.60 -8.75 -5.09
CA SER A 166 5.28 -8.12 -5.25
C SER A 166 5.01 -7.17 -4.08
N ALA A 167 5.84 -6.11 -3.93
CA ALA A 167 5.73 -5.17 -2.82
C ALA A 167 4.51 -4.25 -2.92
N HIS A 168 4.29 -3.47 -1.88
CA HIS A 168 3.21 -2.47 -1.83
C HIS A 168 3.25 -1.52 -3.03
N ALA A 169 2.10 -1.29 -3.63
CA ALA A 169 1.89 -0.43 -4.81
C ALA A 169 2.53 -0.92 -6.13
N THR A 170 3.21 -2.09 -6.15
CA THR A 170 3.81 -2.61 -7.40
C THR A 170 2.78 -3.10 -8.42
N GLU A 171 1.54 -3.32 -8.03
CA GLU A 171 0.43 -3.65 -8.92
C GLU A 171 -0.09 -2.45 -9.71
N ILE A 172 0.07 -1.22 -9.21
CA ILE A 172 -0.52 0.00 -9.80
C ILE A 172 -0.11 0.19 -11.26
N PRO A 173 1.18 0.09 -11.66
CA PRO A 173 1.58 0.19 -13.06
C PRO A 173 0.97 -0.86 -13.98
N LEU A 174 0.61 -2.03 -13.44
CA LEU A 174 -0.03 -3.09 -14.21
C LEU A 174 -1.54 -2.86 -14.36
N ILE A 175 -2.19 -2.23 -13.37
CA ILE A 175 -3.61 -1.86 -13.42
C ILE A 175 -3.82 -0.65 -14.33
N THR A 176 -2.96 0.35 -14.24
CA THR A 176 -3.09 1.61 -15.00
C THR A 176 -2.50 1.52 -16.39
N GLY A 177 -1.53 0.61 -16.60
CA GLY A 177 -0.72 0.55 -17.83
C GLY A 177 0.33 1.65 -17.89
N ASP A 178 0.57 2.39 -16.81
CA ASP A 178 1.48 3.52 -16.72
C ASP A 178 2.55 3.28 -15.64
N ASP A 179 3.82 3.43 -16.02
CA ASP A 179 4.98 3.30 -15.14
C ASP A 179 5.34 4.62 -14.41
N GLY A 180 4.58 5.69 -14.64
CA GLY A 180 4.87 7.03 -14.11
C GLY A 180 5.02 7.11 -12.59
N LEU A 181 4.42 6.17 -11.85
CA LEU A 181 4.56 6.08 -10.39
C LEU A 181 6.03 5.91 -9.94
N VAL A 182 6.85 5.21 -10.73
CA VAL A 182 8.27 4.97 -10.44
C VAL A 182 9.20 5.90 -11.23
N GLY A 183 8.64 6.91 -11.87
CA GLY A 183 9.38 7.91 -12.64
C GLY A 183 10.15 7.34 -13.83
N ASP A 184 11.23 8.00 -14.20
CA ASP A 184 12.05 7.66 -15.37
C ASP A 184 12.72 6.28 -15.30
N TYR A 185 12.78 5.67 -14.12
CA TYR A 185 13.38 4.36 -13.86
C TYR A 185 12.40 3.20 -13.96
N GLY A 186 11.11 3.44 -14.26
CA GLY A 186 10.07 2.43 -14.35
C GLY A 186 10.43 1.27 -15.27
N PHE A 187 11.14 1.51 -16.36
CA PHE A 187 11.58 0.47 -17.29
C PHE A 187 12.60 -0.52 -16.69
N LEU A 188 13.32 -0.13 -15.65
CA LEU A 188 14.26 -0.99 -14.94
C LEU A 188 13.51 -1.98 -14.05
N ILE A 189 12.50 -1.50 -13.35
CA ILE A 189 11.71 -2.29 -12.40
C ILE A 189 10.67 -3.13 -13.15
N TYR A 190 9.99 -2.55 -14.15
CA TYR A 190 8.93 -3.20 -14.93
C TYR A 190 9.38 -3.56 -16.36
N PRO A 191 10.03 -4.71 -16.56
CA PRO A 191 10.49 -5.10 -17.90
C PRO A 191 9.31 -5.31 -18.86
N LYS A 192 9.44 -4.79 -20.07
CA LYS A 192 8.44 -4.96 -21.14
C LYS A 192 8.50 -6.39 -21.70
N GLY A 193 7.97 -7.35 -20.97
CA GLY A 193 7.95 -8.78 -21.32
C GLY A 193 6.55 -9.36 -21.52
N PRO A 194 6.45 -10.64 -21.98
CA PRO A 194 5.16 -11.34 -22.12
C PRO A 194 4.38 -11.47 -20.80
N SER A 195 5.09 -11.80 -19.72
CA SER A 195 4.51 -11.95 -18.37
C SER A 195 3.84 -10.66 -17.91
N ARG A 196 4.55 -9.52 -17.97
CA ARG A 196 3.98 -8.22 -17.63
C ARG A 196 2.76 -7.89 -18.49
N ARG A 197 2.87 -8.07 -19.82
CA ARG A 197 1.76 -7.76 -20.75
C ARG A 197 0.54 -8.62 -20.47
N PHE A 198 0.74 -9.89 -20.17
CA PHE A 198 -0.37 -10.80 -19.83
C PHE A 198 -1.04 -10.39 -18.53
N THR A 199 -0.28 -10.18 -17.46
CA THR A 199 -0.78 -9.77 -16.16
C THR A 199 -1.50 -8.43 -16.23
N SER A 200 -0.84 -7.39 -16.80
CA SER A 200 -1.43 -6.07 -16.96
C SER A 200 -2.75 -6.10 -17.74
N ARG A 201 -2.78 -6.78 -18.90
CA ARG A 201 -4.01 -6.89 -19.70
C ARG A 201 -5.16 -7.52 -18.93
N ASN A 202 -4.90 -8.57 -18.16
CA ASN A 202 -5.92 -9.22 -17.34
C ASN A 202 -6.39 -8.32 -16.21
N MET A 203 -5.47 -7.68 -15.48
CA MET A 203 -5.81 -6.76 -14.40
C MET A 203 -6.65 -5.59 -14.92
N MET A 204 -6.19 -4.90 -15.97
CA MET A 204 -6.95 -3.82 -16.60
C MET A 204 -8.35 -4.27 -17.02
N ARG A 205 -8.50 -5.49 -17.56
CA ARG A 205 -9.80 -6.06 -17.92
C ARG A 205 -10.68 -6.28 -16.69
N PHE A 206 -10.14 -6.85 -15.61
CA PHE A 206 -10.91 -7.10 -14.38
C PHE A 206 -11.38 -5.79 -13.74
N TRP A 207 -10.49 -4.79 -13.62
CA TRP A 207 -10.85 -3.48 -13.08
C TRP A 207 -11.86 -2.75 -13.96
N LYS A 208 -11.66 -2.77 -15.28
CA LYS A 208 -12.64 -2.22 -16.23
C LYS A 208 -14.01 -2.88 -16.08
N ASN A 209 -14.07 -4.21 -16.09
CA ASN A 209 -15.34 -4.92 -15.98
C ASN A 209 -16.03 -4.60 -14.65
N PHE A 210 -15.28 -4.58 -13.56
CA PHE A 210 -15.83 -4.22 -12.26
C PHE A 210 -16.39 -2.79 -12.25
N ALA A 211 -15.67 -1.82 -12.81
CA ALA A 211 -16.14 -0.43 -12.87
C ALA A 211 -17.44 -0.27 -13.69
N TYR A 212 -17.61 -1.05 -14.76
CA TYR A 212 -18.80 -0.98 -15.60
C TYR A 212 -19.97 -1.85 -15.13
N TYR A 213 -19.67 -3.01 -14.55
CA TYR A 213 -20.68 -4.06 -14.31
C TYR A 213 -20.79 -4.50 -12.85
N GLY A 214 -19.96 -3.98 -11.96
CA GLY A 214 -19.84 -4.42 -10.56
C GLY A 214 -19.25 -5.83 -10.40
N LYS A 215 -18.72 -6.42 -11.50
CA LYS A 215 -18.17 -7.78 -11.52
C LYS A 215 -16.88 -7.83 -12.34
N PRO A 216 -15.75 -8.35 -11.79
CA PRO A 216 -14.46 -8.36 -12.50
C PRO A 216 -14.38 -9.47 -13.56
N GLY A 217 -15.06 -10.59 -13.34
CA GLY A 217 -15.12 -11.74 -14.25
C GLY A 217 -16.34 -11.70 -15.16
N ILE A 218 -16.13 -12.12 -16.40
CA ILE A 218 -17.18 -12.51 -17.35
C ILE A 218 -16.74 -13.85 -17.94
#